data_99a4e1ea10916b939be19438c5d7e995
#
_entry.id   99a4e1ea10916b939be19438c5d7e995
#
_cell.length_a   1.000
_cell.length_b   1.000
_cell.length_c   1.000
_cell.angle_alpha   90.00
_cell.angle_beta   90.00
_cell.angle_gamma   90.00
#
_symmetry.space_group_name_H-M   'P 1'
#
loop_
_entity.id
_entity.type
_entity.pdbx_description
1 polymer ?
#
loop_
_entity_poly.entity_id
_entity_poly.type
_entity_poly.pdbx_seq_one_letter_code
_entity_poly.pdbx_strand_id
1 'polypeptide(L)'
;MHSRHDEYHKLTRGERIGYGMGDFAQNLVFGTIGGFLALHMLTVNTISTATAGFIFLFVRIINVFWDPMVGTYVDKRTSKAGKYRPWLLRAGVPLVILSALLFAPIPGVKGSVAFAFIIYLALDLVYSLVNIPYGSLNASLTRDPESIDKLTSTRMMLANSANLLVYTLFPMFVQMAAPKDRSLKDTGFFGLELNLGNYTDPSANYAWFGVYAIYMIIGAVALFICYKFTKERVVATAEQTANVKTTDLFHELRHNRPLVILGMFFMLAFTFMFFMNTVNGFFNQFVVSHSEWMGAVGLVASIPGIAFPVFWPKLKKIFGKKGFFHLFLAMFIVGELLTYVWSREGMHDALWLAYIATFIKQWGLTSATGFMWALVPEVIAYGELKSGKRNAAIINAIMGLFFKIGFTIGGAIPLWLLAVYGFNESGAMQSASAIDGIIMTAVWIPIALAAISMVIIQVYPISDKHVTDINRQLDEIRV
;
A
#
# COMPACT_ATOMS: atom_id res chain seq x y z
N MET A 1 -30.78 -19.03 5.95
CA MET A 1 -30.95 -18.55 4.58
C MET A 1 -30.69 -17.05 4.58
N HIS A 2 -29.60 -16.56 3.96
CA HIS A 2 -29.43 -15.13 3.71
C HIS A 2 -30.34 -14.79 2.52
N SER A 3 -31.19 -13.80 2.68
CA SER A 3 -32.08 -13.35 1.60
C SER A 3 -31.26 -12.66 0.52
N ARG A 4 -31.66 -12.78 -0.75
CA ARG A 4 -31.01 -12.07 -1.89
C ARG A 4 -30.89 -10.55 -1.66
N HIS A 5 -31.84 -9.95 -0.94
CA HIS A 5 -31.81 -8.54 -0.55
C HIS A 5 -30.59 -8.17 0.31
N ASP A 6 -30.03 -9.09 1.08
CA ASP A 6 -28.87 -8.86 1.92
C ASP A 6 -27.57 -8.70 1.12
N GLU A 7 -27.41 -9.37 -0.03
CA GLU A 7 -26.17 -9.29 -0.85
C GLU A 7 -26.00 -7.92 -1.53
N TYR A 8 -27.09 -7.21 -1.84
CA TYR A 8 -27.09 -5.85 -2.44
C TYR A 8 -27.31 -4.74 -1.42
N HIS A 9 -27.06 -5.03 -0.15
CA HIS A 9 -27.24 -4.05 0.93
C HIS A 9 -26.38 -2.80 0.70
N LYS A 10 -27.01 -1.62 0.81
CA LYS A 10 -26.31 -0.33 0.77
C LYS A 10 -25.56 -0.10 2.07
N LEU A 11 -24.23 -0.09 1.99
CA LEU A 11 -23.36 0.05 3.16
C LEU A 11 -23.57 1.41 3.86
N THR A 12 -23.78 1.37 5.15
CA THR A 12 -23.85 2.56 6.00
C THR A 12 -22.49 3.24 6.15
N ARG A 13 -22.50 4.50 6.60
CA ARG A 13 -21.24 5.23 6.90
C ARG A 13 -20.38 4.49 7.94
N GLY A 14 -21.03 3.94 8.98
CA GLY A 14 -20.35 3.18 10.04
C GLY A 14 -19.65 1.94 9.51
N GLU A 15 -20.28 1.17 8.62
CA GLU A 15 -19.69 -0.03 8.01
C GLU A 15 -18.50 0.33 7.12
N ARG A 16 -18.59 1.43 6.34
CA ARG A 16 -17.50 1.89 5.47
C ARG A 16 -16.30 2.37 6.26
N ILE A 17 -16.51 3.18 7.30
CA ILE A 17 -15.45 3.63 8.20
C ILE A 17 -14.87 2.43 8.95
N GLY A 18 -15.74 1.56 9.50
CA GLY A 18 -15.31 0.35 10.19
C GLY A 18 -14.40 -0.52 9.33
N TYR A 19 -14.78 -0.78 8.08
CA TYR A 19 -13.92 -1.51 7.16
C TYR A 19 -12.60 -0.78 6.88
N GLY A 20 -12.65 0.52 6.60
CA GLY A 20 -11.45 1.33 6.34
C GLY A 20 -10.47 1.40 7.52
N MET A 21 -10.96 1.24 8.77
CA MET A 21 -10.08 1.12 9.95
C MET A 21 -9.17 -0.12 9.89
N GLY A 22 -9.56 -1.16 9.14
CA GLY A 22 -8.68 -2.30 8.86
C GLY A 22 -7.47 -1.92 8.02
N ASP A 23 -7.66 -1.11 6.97
CA ASP A 23 -6.55 -0.57 6.18
C ASP A 23 -5.68 0.40 6.99
N PHE A 24 -6.31 1.25 7.79
CA PHE A 24 -5.60 2.14 8.69
C PHE A 24 -4.63 1.35 9.61
N ALA A 25 -5.12 0.30 10.26
CA ALA A 25 -4.31 -0.55 11.13
C ALA A 25 -3.17 -1.24 10.37
N GLN A 26 -3.48 -1.81 9.21
CA GLN A 26 -2.47 -2.52 8.40
C GLN A 26 -1.41 -1.57 7.85
N ASN A 27 -1.77 -0.34 7.49
CA ASN A 27 -0.80 0.66 7.04
C ASN A 27 0.07 1.18 8.19
N LEU A 28 -0.43 1.24 9.44
CA LEU A 28 0.43 1.52 10.59
C LEU A 28 1.54 0.47 10.75
N VAL A 29 1.22 -0.81 10.55
CA VAL A 29 2.20 -1.91 10.62
C VAL A 29 3.11 -1.90 9.39
N PHE A 30 2.53 -2.03 8.20
CA PHE A 30 3.26 -2.19 6.95
C PHE A 30 4.12 -0.95 6.62
N GLY A 31 3.56 0.25 6.81
CA GLY A 31 4.26 1.50 6.55
C GLY A 31 5.46 1.70 7.48
N THR A 32 5.31 1.41 8.78
CA THR A 32 6.44 1.54 9.73
C THR A 32 7.53 0.51 9.45
N ILE A 33 7.16 -0.74 9.15
CA ILE A 33 8.13 -1.77 8.79
C ILE A 33 8.82 -1.42 7.48
N GLY A 34 8.06 -1.07 6.45
CA GLY A 34 8.61 -0.73 5.13
C GLY A 34 9.48 0.52 5.13
N GLY A 35 9.12 1.52 5.94
CA GLY A 35 9.85 2.79 5.99
C GLY A 35 11.01 2.83 6.97
N PHE A 36 10.91 2.12 8.09
CA PHE A 36 11.81 2.38 9.23
C PHE A 36 12.51 1.14 9.80
N LEU A 37 12.05 -0.08 9.50
CA LEU A 37 12.66 -1.29 10.06
C LEU A 37 14.14 -1.44 9.65
N ALA A 38 14.46 -1.18 8.39
CA ALA A 38 15.84 -1.22 7.91
C ALA A 38 16.73 -0.24 8.70
N LEU A 39 16.27 1.00 8.84
CA LEU A 39 16.98 2.03 9.60
C LEU A 39 17.20 1.58 11.05
N HIS A 40 16.16 1.09 11.73
CA HIS A 40 16.26 0.60 13.11
C HIS A 40 17.23 -0.59 13.23
N MET A 41 17.19 -1.55 12.30
CA MET A 41 18.15 -2.68 12.30
C MET A 41 19.59 -2.23 12.17
N LEU A 42 19.85 -1.26 11.28
CA LEU A 42 21.23 -0.79 10.99
C LEU A 42 21.76 0.10 12.12
N THR A 43 20.98 1.07 12.58
CA THR A 43 21.46 2.12 13.51
C THR A 43 21.28 1.74 14.97
N VAL A 44 20.10 1.26 15.36
CA VAL A 44 19.78 0.94 16.76
C VAL A 44 20.23 -0.46 17.13
N ASN A 45 19.97 -1.45 16.27
CA ASN A 45 20.37 -2.84 16.53
C ASN A 45 21.77 -3.19 15.99
N THR A 46 22.44 -2.29 15.27
CA THR A 46 23.81 -2.48 14.73
C THR A 46 23.99 -3.74 13.87
N ILE A 47 22.95 -4.16 13.16
CA ILE A 47 22.99 -5.25 12.19
C ILE A 47 23.60 -4.72 10.89
N SER A 48 24.50 -5.47 10.27
CA SER A 48 25.15 -5.03 9.01
C SER A 48 24.15 -4.91 7.86
N THR A 49 24.39 -3.97 6.94
CA THR A 49 23.54 -3.74 5.76
C THR A 49 23.33 -5.00 4.93
N ALA A 50 24.41 -5.78 4.71
CA ALA A 50 24.34 -7.04 3.97
C ALA A 50 23.39 -8.05 4.67
N THR A 51 23.52 -8.19 5.99
CA THR A 51 22.67 -9.10 6.78
C THR A 51 21.22 -8.67 6.77
N ALA A 52 20.95 -7.38 6.96
CA ALA A 52 19.58 -6.84 6.87
C ALA A 52 19.00 -7.09 5.47
N GLY A 53 19.76 -6.86 4.41
CA GLY A 53 19.36 -7.16 3.04
C GLY A 53 19.01 -8.64 2.83
N PHE A 54 19.79 -9.56 3.39
CA PHE A 54 19.48 -11.00 3.36
C PHE A 54 18.18 -11.32 4.10
N ILE A 55 17.95 -10.74 5.28
CA ILE A 55 16.70 -10.92 6.05
C ILE A 55 15.50 -10.52 5.19
N PHE A 56 15.52 -9.32 4.63
CA PHE A 56 14.43 -8.83 3.77
C PHE A 56 14.19 -9.72 2.55
N LEU A 57 15.28 -10.14 1.88
CA LEU A 57 15.18 -10.98 0.69
C LEU A 57 14.57 -12.35 1.00
N PHE A 58 15.07 -13.04 2.04
CA PHE A 58 14.59 -14.37 2.42
C PHE A 58 13.11 -14.35 2.84
N VAL A 59 12.72 -13.36 3.66
CA VAL A 59 11.33 -13.20 4.07
C VAL A 59 10.41 -13.01 2.85
N ARG A 60 10.83 -12.22 1.87
CA ARG A 60 10.06 -12.01 0.62
C ARG A 60 9.94 -13.26 -0.23
N ILE A 61 11.02 -14.04 -0.35
CA ILE A 61 10.98 -15.31 -1.09
C ILE A 61 9.99 -16.27 -0.47
N ILE A 62 10.01 -16.42 0.86
CA ILE A 62 9.08 -17.28 1.59
C ILE A 62 7.63 -16.83 1.36
N ASN A 63 7.40 -15.53 1.36
CA ASN A 63 6.06 -14.94 1.19
C ASN A 63 5.43 -15.22 -0.18
N VAL A 64 6.23 -15.31 -1.24
CA VAL A 64 5.72 -15.66 -2.58
C VAL A 64 4.99 -17.00 -2.58
N PHE A 65 5.48 -17.97 -1.80
CA PHE A 65 4.85 -19.28 -1.66
C PHE A 65 3.76 -19.29 -0.58
N TRP A 66 3.92 -18.49 0.48
CA TRP A 66 3.01 -18.43 1.61
C TRP A 66 1.65 -17.85 1.26
N ASP A 67 1.61 -16.73 0.53
CA ASP A 67 0.37 -16.03 0.20
C ASP A 67 -0.67 -16.90 -0.52
N PRO A 68 -0.32 -17.68 -1.57
CA PRO A 68 -1.26 -18.62 -2.20
C PRO A 68 -1.76 -19.72 -1.25
N MET A 69 -0.90 -20.18 -0.33
CA MET A 69 -1.29 -21.18 0.69
C MET A 69 -2.30 -20.58 1.66
N VAL A 70 -2.05 -19.35 2.13
CA VAL A 70 -2.99 -18.60 2.99
C VAL A 70 -4.32 -18.38 2.27
N GLY A 71 -4.29 -17.94 1.01
CA GLY A 71 -5.50 -17.74 0.20
C GLY A 71 -6.34 -19.00 0.15
N THR A 72 -5.72 -20.14 -0.19
CA THR A 72 -6.38 -21.44 -0.24
C THR A 72 -6.91 -21.90 1.14
N TYR A 73 -6.11 -21.72 2.18
CA TYR A 73 -6.47 -22.10 3.55
C TYR A 73 -7.67 -21.32 4.07
N VAL A 74 -7.70 -20.02 3.82
CA VAL A 74 -8.79 -19.13 4.20
C VAL A 74 -10.06 -19.43 3.41
N ASP A 75 -9.93 -19.68 2.09
CA ASP A 75 -11.09 -19.97 1.23
C ASP A 75 -11.75 -21.32 1.56
N LYS A 76 -11.02 -22.27 2.12
CA LYS A 76 -11.58 -23.57 2.57
C LYS A 76 -12.30 -23.51 3.90
N ARG A 77 -12.13 -22.46 4.71
CA ARG A 77 -12.66 -22.42 6.07
C ARG A 77 -13.80 -21.43 6.22
N THR A 78 -14.86 -21.88 6.84
CA THR A 78 -15.99 -21.05 7.27
C THR A 78 -16.20 -21.21 8.76
N SER A 79 -16.68 -20.16 9.43
CA SER A 79 -17.03 -20.21 10.85
C SER A 79 -18.38 -19.54 11.10
N LYS A 80 -18.96 -19.75 12.29
CA LYS A 80 -20.20 -19.06 12.71
C LYS A 80 -20.10 -17.54 12.71
N ALA A 81 -18.88 -16.99 12.89
CA ALA A 81 -18.61 -15.56 12.91
C ALA A 81 -18.28 -14.97 11.51
N GLY A 82 -18.34 -15.78 10.47
CA GLY A 82 -17.97 -15.45 9.09
C GLY A 82 -16.75 -16.21 8.60
N LYS A 83 -16.39 -15.99 7.34
CA LYS A 83 -15.25 -16.63 6.67
C LYS A 83 -13.96 -15.80 6.86
N TYR A 84 -14.04 -14.49 6.67
CA TYR A 84 -12.89 -13.58 6.63
C TYR A 84 -12.73 -12.76 7.92
N ARG A 85 -13.85 -12.29 8.50
CA ARG A 85 -13.85 -11.46 9.73
C ARG A 85 -13.07 -12.04 10.91
N PRO A 86 -13.17 -13.34 11.24
CA PRO A 86 -12.47 -13.90 12.40
C PRO A 86 -10.95 -13.74 12.34
N TRP A 87 -10.39 -13.68 11.13
CA TRP A 87 -8.95 -13.52 10.92
C TRP A 87 -8.43 -12.16 11.38
N LEU A 88 -9.28 -11.11 11.31
CA LEU A 88 -8.93 -9.77 11.78
C LEU A 88 -8.54 -9.73 13.26
N LEU A 89 -9.12 -10.61 14.07
CA LEU A 89 -8.76 -10.72 15.48
C LEU A 89 -7.79 -11.87 15.75
N ARG A 90 -8.03 -13.07 15.19
CA ARG A 90 -7.19 -14.25 15.45
C ARG A 90 -5.75 -14.06 15.01
N ALA A 91 -5.55 -13.46 13.84
CA ALA A 91 -4.23 -13.12 13.33
C ALA A 91 -3.84 -11.68 13.66
N GLY A 92 -4.79 -10.76 13.83
CA GLY A 92 -4.55 -9.36 14.16
C GLY A 92 -3.88 -9.16 15.52
N VAL A 93 -4.27 -9.92 16.54
CA VAL A 93 -3.62 -9.84 17.87
C VAL A 93 -2.16 -10.29 17.79
N PRO A 94 -1.82 -11.48 17.25
CA PRO A 94 -0.43 -11.86 17.00
C PRO A 94 0.34 -10.85 16.15
N LEU A 95 -0.30 -10.27 15.11
CA LEU A 95 0.31 -9.26 14.26
C LEU A 95 0.80 -8.05 15.07
N VAL A 96 -0.06 -7.49 15.91
CA VAL A 96 0.27 -6.33 16.74
C VAL A 96 1.39 -6.65 17.73
N ILE A 97 1.34 -7.84 18.36
CA ILE A 97 2.36 -8.28 19.34
C ILE A 97 3.72 -8.48 18.65
N LEU A 98 3.77 -9.21 17.54
CA LEU A 98 5.00 -9.45 16.78
C LEU A 98 5.59 -8.15 16.23
N SER A 99 4.73 -7.23 15.77
CA SER A 99 5.16 -5.90 15.33
C SER A 99 5.85 -5.14 16.46
N ALA A 100 5.24 -5.09 17.66
CA ALA A 100 5.81 -4.42 18.82
C ALA A 100 7.13 -5.10 19.26
N LEU A 101 7.20 -6.43 19.26
CA LEU A 101 8.40 -7.19 19.61
C LEU A 101 9.59 -6.89 18.69
N LEU A 102 9.34 -6.58 17.42
CA LEU A 102 10.40 -6.29 16.46
C LEU A 102 11.23 -5.05 16.83
N PHE A 103 10.61 -4.09 17.53
CA PHE A 103 11.25 -2.87 18.03
C PHE A 103 11.53 -2.91 19.54
N ALA A 104 11.25 -4.05 20.22
CA ALA A 104 11.35 -4.15 21.66
C ALA A 104 12.83 -4.15 22.15
N PRO A 105 13.16 -3.37 23.18
CA PRO A 105 14.49 -3.30 23.79
C PRO A 105 14.75 -4.51 24.71
N ILE A 106 14.82 -5.71 24.15
CA ILE A 106 14.99 -6.94 24.93
C ILE A 106 16.47 -7.10 25.32
N PRO A 107 16.80 -7.20 26.61
CA PRO A 107 18.16 -7.43 27.06
C PRO A 107 18.76 -8.72 26.46
N GLY A 108 20.02 -8.65 26.00
CA GLY A 108 20.74 -9.80 25.42
C GLY A 108 20.36 -10.14 23.98
N VAL A 109 19.40 -9.44 23.37
CA VAL A 109 18.96 -9.71 21.99
C VAL A 109 19.41 -8.63 21.00
N LYS A 110 19.92 -7.49 21.50
CA LYS A 110 20.42 -6.40 20.67
C LYS A 110 21.51 -6.92 19.72
N GLY A 111 21.36 -6.63 18.42
CA GLY A 111 22.27 -7.13 17.38
C GLY A 111 22.06 -8.59 16.99
N SER A 112 21.10 -9.30 17.58
CA SER A 112 20.82 -10.70 17.23
C SER A 112 20.14 -10.81 15.87
N VAL A 113 20.88 -11.30 14.89
CA VAL A 113 20.38 -11.58 13.53
C VAL A 113 19.27 -12.62 13.55
N ALA A 114 19.43 -13.67 14.38
CA ALA A 114 18.44 -14.73 14.50
C ALA A 114 17.10 -14.21 15.05
N PHE A 115 17.13 -13.36 16.08
CA PHE A 115 15.93 -12.74 16.62
C PHE A 115 15.23 -11.86 15.56
N ALA A 116 15.99 -10.96 14.93
CA ALA A 116 15.45 -10.08 13.89
C ALA A 116 14.81 -10.86 12.75
N PHE A 117 15.49 -11.93 12.27
CA PHE A 117 14.98 -12.78 11.20
C PHE A 117 13.70 -13.53 11.62
N ILE A 118 13.72 -14.20 12.77
CA ILE A 118 12.58 -15.03 13.22
C ILE A 118 11.35 -14.16 13.49
N ILE A 119 11.50 -13.03 14.18
CA ILE A 119 10.36 -12.15 14.50
C ILE A 119 9.83 -11.48 13.23
N TYR A 120 10.70 -11.01 12.33
CA TYR A 120 10.26 -10.40 11.07
C TYR A 120 9.58 -11.42 10.16
N LEU A 121 10.12 -12.63 10.04
CA LEU A 121 9.48 -13.72 9.29
C LEU A 121 8.09 -14.06 9.88
N ALA A 122 8.02 -14.29 11.19
CA ALA A 122 6.76 -14.60 11.86
C ALA A 122 5.71 -13.47 11.65
N LEU A 123 6.15 -12.22 11.76
CA LEU A 123 5.32 -11.05 11.52
C LEU A 123 4.77 -11.02 10.10
N ASP A 124 5.61 -11.24 9.10
CA ASP A 124 5.25 -11.16 7.69
C ASP A 124 4.29 -12.32 7.30
N LEU A 125 4.51 -13.53 7.84
CA LEU A 125 3.60 -14.65 7.67
C LEU A 125 2.22 -14.37 8.30
N VAL A 126 2.19 -13.80 9.50
CA VAL A 126 0.94 -13.42 10.19
C VAL A 126 0.27 -12.24 9.50
N TYR A 127 1.04 -11.29 8.94
CA TYR A 127 0.50 -10.18 8.16
C TYR A 127 -0.34 -10.69 6.98
N SER A 128 0.13 -11.70 6.25
CA SER A 128 -0.62 -12.31 5.16
C SER A 128 -1.95 -12.94 5.63
N LEU A 129 -1.97 -13.54 6.84
CA LEU A 129 -3.18 -14.07 7.48
C LEU A 129 -4.20 -12.99 7.90
N VAL A 130 -3.81 -11.73 7.96
CA VAL A 130 -4.73 -10.59 8.17
C VAL A 130 -5.08 -9.94 6.83
N ASN A 131 -4.08 -9.66 6.00
CA ASN A 131 -4.23 -8.87 4.77
C ASN A 131 -5.08 -9.57 3.71
N ILE A 132 -4.85 -10.87 3.45
CA ILE A 132 -5.57 -11.62 2.42
C ILE A 132 -7.05 -11.77 2.79
N PRO A 133 -7.44 -12.20 4.02
CA PRO A 133 -8.85 -12.20 4.42
C PRO A 133 -9.47 -10.81 4.42
N TYR A 134 -8.74 -9.77 4.85
CA TYR A 134 -9.22 -8.39 4.82
C TYR A 134 -9.55 -7.93 3.39
N GLY A 135 -8.65 -8.17 2.44
CA GLY A 135 -8.92 -7.88 1.02
C GLY A 135 -10.15 -8.62 0.50
N SER A 136 -10.31 -9.90 0.89
CA SER A 136 -11.45 -10.75 0.49
C SER A 136 -12.76 -10.32 1.12
N LEU A 137 -12.70 -9.75 2.33
CA LEU A 137 -13.86 -9.20 3.03
C LEU A 137 -14.51 -8.06 2.25
N ASN A 138 -13.76 -7.26 1.49
CA ASN A 138 -14.28 -6.22 0.61
C ASN A 138 -15.41 -6.75 -0.29
N ALA A 139 -15.14 -7.83 -1.02
CA ALA A 139 -16.10 -8.47 -1.93
C ALA A 139 -17.23 -9.23 -1.19
N SER A 140 -17.13 -9.38 0.13
CA SER A 140 -18.09 -10.13 0.95
C SER A 140 -19.05 -9.23 1.72
N LEU A 141 -18.83 -7.92 1.75
CA LEU A 141 -19.71 -6.97 2.43
C LEU A 141 -20.97 -6.69 1.63
N THR A 142 -20.86 -6.51 0.31
CA THR A 142 -21.98 -6.22 -0.59
C THR A 142 -21.61 -6.48 -2.05
N ARG A 143 -22.64 -6.64 -2.90
CA ARG A 143 -22.51 -6.63 -4.37
C ARG A 143 -22.97 -5.31 -5.00
N ASP A 144 -23.48 -4.34 -4.20
CA ASP A 144 -23.90 -3.03 -4.71
C ASP A 144 -22.68 -2.21 -5.18
N PRO A 145 -22.56 -1.92 -6.51
CA PRO A 145 -21.38 -1.25 -7.06
C PRO A 145 -21.15 0.15 -6.47
N GLU A 146 -22.22 0.89 -6.17
CA GLU A 146 -22.11 2.23 -5.58
C GLU A 146 -21.54 2.19 -4.17
N SER A 147 -21.94 1.19 -3.40
CA SER A 147 -21.41 0.97 -2.04
C SER A 147 -19.96 0.52 -2.07
N ILE A 148 -19.55 -0.29 -3.06
CA ILE A 148 -18.15 -0.71 -3.27
C ILE A 148 -17.26 0.51 -3.59
N ASP A 149 -17.71 1.39 -4.48
CA ASP A 149 -16.97 2.62 -4.82
C ASP A 149 -16.80 3.53 -3.59
N LYS A 150 -17.87 3.74 -2.82
CA LYS A 150 -17.84 4.54 -1.58
C LYS A 150 -16.97 3.88 -0.49
N LEU A 151 -17.01 2.56 -0.39
CA LEU A 151 -16.20 1.78 0.54
C LEU A 151 -14.71 1.95 0.22
N THR A 152 -14.33 1.79 -1.07
CA THR A 152 -12.97 1.96 -1.53
C THR A 152 -12.47 3.38 -1.29
N SER A 153 -13.30 4.40 -1.53
CA SER A 153 -12.94 5.80 -1.24
C SER A 153 -12.67 6.02 0.24
N THR A 154 -13.56 5.57 1.12
CA THR A 154 -13.39 5.70 2.58
C THR A 154 -12.17 4.94 3.08
N ARG A 155 -11.95 3.74 2.57
CA ARG A 155 -10.80 2.90 2.84
C ARG A 155 -9.48 3.61 2.51
N MET A 156 -9.37 4.20 1.31
CA MET A 156 -8.17 4.90 0.87
C MET A 156 -7.90 6.19 1.65
N MET A 157 -8.95 6.93 2.05
CA MET A 157 -8.79 8.08 2.94
C MET A 157 -8.12 7.67 4.25
N LEU A 158 -8.59 6.59 4.87
CA LEU A 158 -8.04 6.09 6.14
C LEU A 158 -6.62 5.49 5.98
N ALA A 159 -6.37 4.77 4.88
CA ALA A 159 -5.03 4.27 4.55
C ALA A 159 -4.01 5.42 4.39
N ASN A 160 -4.37 6.47 3.63
CA ASN A 160 -3.49 7.63 3.46
C ASN A 160 -3.34 8.44 4.75
N SER A 161 -4.36 8.49 5.62
CA SER A 161 -4.24 9.08 6.95
C SER A 161 -3.24 8.30 7.82
N ALA A 162 -3.25 6.98 7.76
CA ALA A 162 -2.24 6.15 8.44
C ALA A 162 -0.84 6.39 7.88
N ASN A 163 -0.70 6.50 6.55
CA ASN A 163 0.59 6.80 5.92
C ASN A 163 1.14 8.17 6.36
N LEU A 164 0.30 9.19 6.50
CA LEU A 164 0.71 10.48 7.07
C LEU A 164 1.23 10.32 8.50
N LEU A 165 0.52 9.57 9.35
CA LEU A 165 0.98 9.27 10.70
C LEU A 165 2.34 8.56 10.70
N VAL A 166 2.53 7.57 9.83
CA VAL A 166 3.75 6.77 9.76
C VAL A 166 4.92 7.59 9.22
N TYR A 167 4.78 8.19 8.04
CA TYR A 167 5.93 8.80 7.36
C TYR A 167 6.27 10.22 7.84
N THR A 168 5.33 10.89 8.51
CA THR A 168 5.54 12.27 9.01
C THR A 168 5.63 12.31 10.52
N LEU A 169 4.65 11.78 11.23
CA LEU A 169 4.55 11.94 12.68
C LEU A 169 5.37 10.91 13.45
N PHE A 170 5.49 9.68 12.96
CA PHE A 170 6.23 8.63 13.68
C PHE A 170 7.70 8.99 13.89
N PRO A 171 8.51 9.36 12.86
CA PRO A 171 9.90 9.75 13.08
C PRO A 171 10.03 10.98 13.99
N MET A 172 9.10 11.95 13.88
CA MET A 172 9.07 13.11 14.78
C MET A 172 8.86 12.71 16.23
N PHE A 173 7.89 11.84 16.51
CA PHE A 173 7.64 11.38 17.88
C PHE A 173 8.80 10.55 18.44
N VAL A 174 9.45 9.72 17.62
CA VAL A 174 10.65 8.98 18.02
C VAL A 174 11.78 9.95 18.38
N GLN A 175 12.00 11.00 17.56
CA GLN A 175 12.99 12.03 17.85
C GLN A 175 12.68 12.80 19.13
N MET A 176 11.41 13.14 19.37
CA MET A 176 10.98 13.82 20.59
C MET A 176 11.21 12.96 21.85
N ALA A 177 11.09 11.65 21.74
CA ALA A 177 11.26 10.69 22.82
C ALA A 177 12.71 10.19 22.98
N ALA A 178 13.56 10.37 21.94
CA ALA A 178 14.96 9.94 21.97
C ALA A 178 15.81 10.79 22.93
N PRO A 179 16.94 10.25 23.41
CA PRO A 179 17.89 11.02 24.23
C PRO A 179 18.34 12.28 23.51
N LYS A 180 18.26 13.41 24.22
CA LYS A 180 18.54 14.73 23.64
C LYS A 180 20.01 14.89 23.29
N ASP A 181 20.29 15.23 22.06
CA ASP A 181 21.61 15.65 21.61
C ASP A 181 21.62 17.18 21.46
N ARG A 182 22.38 17.87 22.33
CA ARG A 182 22.47 19.34 22.33
C ARG A 182 23.13 19.92 21.07
N SER A 183 23.75 19.09 20.25
CA SER A 183 24.37 19.50 18.98
C SER A 183 23.37 19.59 17.81
N LEU A 184 22.21 18.95 17.92
CA LEU A 184 21.16 18.96 16.90
C LEU A 184 20.15 20.07 17.19
N LYS A 185 20.37 21.25 16.62
CA LYS A 185 19.34 22.28 16.50
C LYS A 185 18.58 22.05 15.19
N ASP A 186 17.40 21.51 15.29
CA ASP A 186 16.54 21.42 14.13
C ASP A 186 15.51 22.56 14.19
N THR A 187 15.51 23.40 13.16
CA THR A 187 14.45 24.37 12.86
C THR A 187 13.26 23.65 12.22
N GLY A 188 12.90 22.50 12.81
CA GLY A 188 11.94 21.56 12.36
C GLY A 188 10.59 22.13 11.98
N PHE A 189 9.62 21.33 11.94
CA PHE A 189 8.23 21.47 11.56
C PHE A 189 7.63 22.88 11.78
N PHE A 190 7.34 23.60 10.71
CA PHE A 190 6.74 24.97 10.71
C PHE A 190 7.53 26.07 11.45
N GLY A 191 8.86 26.01 11.51
CA GLY A 191 9.68 27.01 12.16
C GLY A 191 9.63 26.97 13.70
N LEU A 192 9.09 25.91 14.29
CA LEU A 192 9.17 25.63 15.73
C LEU A 192 10.54 25.02 16.05
N GLU A 193 11.31 25.65 16.93
CA GLU A 193 12.53 25.06 17.48
C GLU A 193 12.13 23.86 18.37
N LEU A 194 12.19 22.65 17.81
CA LEU A 194 12.01 21.43 18.58
C LEU A 194 13.38 20.95 19.04
N ASN A 195 13.51 20.72 20.34
CA ASN A 195 14.71 20.11 20.92
C ASN A 195 14.64 18.59 20.69
N LEU A 196 15.08 18.17 19.48
CA LEU A 196 14.97 16.79 19.01
C LEU A 196 16.19 15.97 19.47
N GLY A 197 15.95 14.72 19.82
CA GLY A 197 17.00 13.75 20.11
C GLY A 197 17.47 13.02 18.84
N ASN A 198 18.61 12.32 18.96
CA ASN A 198 19.11 11.50 17.87
C ASN A 198 18.41 10.14 17.87
N TYR A 199 17.45 9.95 16.95
CA TYR A 199 16.70 8.71 16.83
C TYR A 199 17.49 7.56 16.16
N THR A 200 18.66 7.85 15.58
CA THR A 200 19.58 6.84 15.03
C THR A 200 20.61 6.36 16.06
N ASP A 201 20.63 6.96 17.23
CA ASP A 201 21.52 6.54 18.32
C ASP A 201 21.07 5.17 18.87
N PRO A 202 22.01 4.25 19.17
CA PRO A 202 21.70 2.97 19.80
C PRO A 202 20.97 3.04 21.15
N SER A 203 21.02 4.18 21.84
CA SER A 203 20.26 4.44 23.08
C SER A 203 18.81 4.83 22.84
N ALA A 204 18.43 5.18 21.61
CA ALA A 204 17.04 5.53 21.25
C ALA A 204 16.08 4.33 21.20
N ASN A 205 16.54 3.12 21.50
CA ASN A 205 15.76 1.88 21.43
C ASN A 205 14.43 1.94 22.19
N TYR A 206 14.44 2.52 23.41
CA TYR A 206 13.21 2.72 24.19
C TYR A 206 12.24 3.74 23.55
N ALA A 207 12.75 4.76 22.87
CA ALA A 207 11.92 5.73 22.15
C ALA A 207 11.22 5.07 20.97
N TRP A 208 11.95 4.28 20.17
CA TRP A 208 11.39 3.48 19.07
C TRP A 208 10.27 2.56 19.55
N PHE A 209 10.56 1.77 20.58
CA PHE A 209 9.58 0.84 21.12
C PHE A 209 8.36 1.55 21.69
N GLY A 210 8.55 2.60 22.51
CA GLY A 210 7.46 3.33 23.17
C GLY A 210 6.50 3.97 22.18
N VAL A 211 7.01 4.67 21.18
CA VAL A 211 6.20 5.29 20.13
C VAL A 211 5.50 4.22 19.29
N TYR A 212 6.23 3.18 18.90
CA TYR A 212 5.63 2.13 18.08
C TYR A 212 4.59 1.31 18.84
N ALA A 213 4.77 1.05 20.13
CA ALA A 213 3.77 0.38 20.97
C ALA A 213 2.45 1.18 21.02
N ILE A 214 2.50 2.51 21.08
CA ILE A 214 1.31 3.36 21.00
C ILE A 214 0.61 3.17 19.64
N TYR A 215 1.37 3.16 18.53
CA TYR A 215 0.83 2.90 17.20
C TYR A 215 0.19 1.51 17.10
N MET A 216 0.77 0.51 17.76
CA MET A 216 0.22 -0.85 17.77
C MET A 216 -1.06 -0.94 18.62
N ILE A 217 -1.18 -0.21 19.72
CA ILE A 217 -2.43 -0.10 20.49
C ILE A 217 -3.52 0.54 19.61
N ILE A 218 -3.21 1.63 18.91
CA ILE A 218 -4.13 2.27 17.97
C ILE A 218 -4.52 1.29 16.87
N GLY A 219 -3.56 0.56 16.30
CA GLY A 219 -3.78 -0.48 15.30
C GLY A 219 -4.69 -1.61 15.78
N ALA A 220 -4.49 -2.08 17.02
CA ALA A 220 -5.34 -3.11 17.63
C ALA A 220 -6.79 -2.64 17.79
N VAL A 221 -6.99 -1.41 18.28
CA VAL A 221 -8.31 -0.78 18.39
C VAL A 221 -8.97 -0.66 17.01
N ALA A 222 -8.19 -0.24 16.01
CA ALA A 222 -8.67 -0.11 14.63
C ALA A 222 -9.09 -1.46 14.02
N LEU A 223 -8.34 -2.54 14.23
CA LEU A 223 -8.72 -3.90 13.82
C LEU A 223 -9.99 -4.38 14.53
N PHE A 224 -10.12 -4.08 15.83
CA PHE A 224 -11.32 -4.41 16.59
C PHE A 224 -12.56 -3.66 16.06
N ILE A 225 -12.43 -2.37 15.73
CA ILE A 225 -13.49 -1.57 15.10
C ILE A 225 -13.85 -2.19 13.75
N CYS A 226 -12.86 -2.57 12.93
CA CYS A 226 -13.10 -3.23 11.65
C CYS A 226 -13.90 -4.53 11.85
N TYR A 227 -13.51 -5.37 12.78
CA TYR A 227 -14.24 -6.60 13.10
C TYR A 227 -15.68 -6.32 13.56
N LYS A 228 -15.90 -5.34 14.43
CA LYS A 228 -17.20 -5.04 15.03
C LYS A 228 -18.20 -4.46 14.02
N PHE A 229 -17.75 -3.57 13.13
CA PHE A 229 -18.62 -2.82 12.22
C PHE A 229 -18.78 -3.47 10.83
N THR A 230 -18.07 -4.55 10.53
CA THR A 230 -18.23 -5.28 9.27
C THR A 230 -19.15 -6.49 9.42
N LYS A 231 -19.91 -6.81 8.39
CA LYS A 231 -20.77 -8.01 8.32
C LYS A 231 -20.67 -8.64 6.94
N GLU A 232 -20.29 -9.92 6.88
CA GLU A 232 -20.25 -10.67 5.63
C GLU A 232 -21.68 -11.01 5.20
N ARG A 233 -22.08 -10.54 4.03
CA ARG A 233 -23.40 -10.78 3.43
C ARG A 233 -23.32 -11.65 2.19
N VAL A 234 -22.23 -11.52 1.44
CA VAL A 234 -21.96 -12.33 0.25
C VAL A 234 -21.10 -13.51 0.65
N VAL A 235 -21.77 -14.64 0.97
CA VAL A 235 -21.12 -15.82 1.52
C VAL A 235 -21.08 -16.93 0.47
N ALA A 236 -19.93 -17.58 0.31
CA ALA A 236 -19.78 -18.75 -0.53
C ALA A 236 -20.59 -19.93 0.02
N THR A 237 -21.23 -20.72 -0.86
CA THR A 237 -21.90 -21.97 -0.47
C THR A 237 -20.90 -23.03 -0.04
N ALA A 238 -21.36 -24.04 0.71
CA ALA A 238 -20.51 -25.15 1.14
C ALA A 238 -19.87 -25.88 -0.06
N GLU A 239 -20.61 -26.03 -1.17
CA GLU A 239 -20.11 -26.66 -2.40
C GLU A 239 -19.02 -25.82 -3.09
N GLN A 240 -19.18 -24.50 -3.12
CA GLN A 240 -18.19 -23.56 -3.66
C GLN A 240 -16.87 -23.57 -2.87
N THR A 241 -16.93 -23.93 -1.60
CA THR A 241 -15.76 -23.96 -0.69
C THR A 241 -15.06 -25.31 -0.65
N ALA A 242 -15.81 -26.41 -0.78
CA ALA A 242 -15.29 -27.77 -0.62
C ALA A 242 -14.22 -28.15 -1.66
N ASN A 243 -14.31 -27.60 -2.87
CA ASN A 243 -13.48 -27.95 -4.02
C ASN A 243 -12.35 -26.93 -4.32
N VAL A 244 -12.07 -25.99 -3.41
CA VAL A 244 -11.00 -25.01 -3.58
C VAL A 244 -9.62 -25.67 -3.40
N LYS A 245 -8.73 -25.52 -4.38
CA LYS A 245 -7.36 -26.07 -4.39
C LYS A 245 -6.36 -24.96 -4.66
N THR A 246 -5.13 -25.12 -4.17
CA THR A 246 -4.03 -24.18 -4.48
C THR A 246 -3.75 -24.09 -5.98
N THR A 247 -4.02 -25.18 -6.73
CA THR A 247 -3.94 -25.20 -8.20
C THR A 247 -4.96 -24.29 -8.87
N ASP A 248 -6.02 -23.88 -8.18
CA ASP A 248 -7.00 -22.93 -8.70
C ASP A 248 -6.38 -21.55 -8.98
N LEU A 249 -5.24 -21.22 -8.34
CA LEU A 249 -4.43 -20.06 -8.65
C LEU A 249 -4.00 -20.05 -10.13
N PHE A 250 -3.47 -21.16 -10.63
CA PHE A 250 -3.08 -21.27 -12.05
C PHE A 250 -4.29 -21.27 -12.98
N HIS A 251 -5.40 -21.86 -12.51
CA HIS A 251 -6.65 -21.83 -13.25
C HIS A 251 -7.20 -20.41 -13.38
N GLU A 252 -7.23 -19.63 -12.31
CA GLU A 252 -7.64 -18.21 -12.33
C GLU A 252 -6.73 -17.39 -13.22
N LEU A 253 -5.41 -17.52 -13.13
CA LEU A 253 -4.47 -16.80 -14.00
C LEU A 253 -4.67 -17.12 -15.49
N ARG A 254 -5.09 -18.35 -15.84
CA ARG A 254 -5.26 -18.77 -17.23
C ARG A 254 -6.64 -18.39 -17.79
N HIS A 255 -7.70 -18.41 -16.98
CA HIS A 255 -9.09 -18.31 -17.47
C HIS A 255 -9.79 -17.00 -17.05
N ASN A 256 -9.28 -16.32 -16.02
CA ASN A 256 -9.79 -15.02 -15.58
C ASN A 256 -9.00 -13.88 -16.24
N ARG A 257 -9.26 -13.64 -17.54
CA ARG A 257 -8.57 -12.57 -18.29
C ARG A 257 -8.68 -11.18 -17.63
N PRO A 258 -9.83 -10.75 -17.08
CA PRO A 258 -9.91 -9.49 -16.34
C PRO A 258 -8.94 -9.40 -15.15
N LEU A 259 -8.73 -10.52 -14.43
CA LEU A 259 -7.79 -10.59 -13.31
C LEU A 259 -6.36 -10.32 -13.77
N VAL A 260 -5.93 -10.94 -14.87
CA VAL A 260 -4.56 -10.75 -15.39
C VAL A 260 -4.34 -9.30 -15.84
N ILE A 261 -5.30 -8.70 -16.55
CA ILE A 261 -5.21 -7.31 -17.01
C ILE A 261 -5.17 -6.37 -15.80
N LEU A 262 -6.03 -6.58 -14.80
CA LEU A 262 -6.02 -5.80 -13.58
C LEU A 262 -4.71 -5.99 -12.80
N GLY A 263 -4.19 -7.22 -12.71
CA GLY A 263 -2.91 -7.53 -12.08
C GLY A 263 -1.74 -6.81 -12.74
N MET A 264 -1.68 -6.80 -14.08
CA MET A 264 -0.68 -6.03 -14.83
C MET A 264 -0.79 -4.53 -14.57
N PHE A 265 -2.01 -4.01 -14.49
CA PHE A 265 -2.26 -2.62 -14.12
C PHE A 265 -1.76 -2.32 -12.70
N PHE A 266 -2.05 -3.18 -11.71
CA PHE A 266 -1.51 -3.07 -10.34
C PHE A 266 0.01 -3.08 -10.34
N MET A 267 0.63 -4.05 -11.01
CA MET A 267 2.08 -4.17 -11.09
C MET A 267 2.73 -2.89 -11.60
N LEU A 268 2.24 -2.34 -12.72
CA LEU A 268 2.79 -1.11 -13.30
C LEU A 268 2.51 0.11 -12.41
N ALA A 269 1.31 0.24 -11.88
CA ALA A 269 0.92 1.35 -11.01
C ALA A 269 1.81 1.42 -9.76
N PHE A 270 2.07 0.29 -9.13
CA PHE A 270 2.99 0.22 -8.00
C PHE A 270 4.45 0.35 -8.41
N THR A 271 4.83 -0.13 -9.60
CA THR A 271 6.18 0.08 -10.12
C THR A 271 6.49 1.58 -10.23
N PHE A 272 5.69 2.37 -10.92
CA PHE A 272 6.00 3.79 -11.07
C PHE A 272 5.87 4.57 -9.76
N MET A 273 4.94 4.20 -8.88
CA MET A 273 4.82 4.79 -7.54
C MET A 273 6.11 4.58 -6.72
N PHE A 274 6.65 3.37 -6.71
CA PHE A 274 7.88 3.07 -5.97
C PHE A 274 9.15 3.60 -6.66
N PHE A 275 9.18 3.70 -7.98
CA PHE A 275 10.22 4.42 -8.71
C PHE A 275 10.40 5.83 -8.16
N MET A 276 9.30 6.58 -8.10
CA MET A 276 9.31 7.94 -7.58
C MET A 276 9.76 8.00 -6.13
N ASN A 277 9.21 7.15 -5.27
CA ASN A 277 9.56 7.14 -3.85
C ASN A 277 11.05 6.84 -3.64
N THR A 278 11.63 5.93 -4.43
CA THR A 278 13.05 5.55 -4.34
C THR A 278 13.97 6.69 -4.74
N VAL A 279 13.59 7.49 -5.75
CA VAL A 279 14.46 8.52 -6.33
C VAL A 279 14.17 9.92 -5.80
N ASN A 280 13.05 10.12 -5.11
CA ASN A 280 12.62 11.43 -4.64
C ASN A 280 13.66 12.16 -3.78
N GLY A 281 14.37 11.45 -2.89
CA GLY A 281 15.46 12.00 -2.08
C GLY A 281 16.61 12.52 -2.94
N PHE A 282 17.05 11.71 -3.91
CA PHE A 282 18.14 12.09 -4.84
C PHE A 282 17.74 13.29 -5.71
N PHE A 283 16.50 13.32 -6.19
CA PHE A 283 15.98 14.44 -6.98
C PHE A 283 16.00 15.75 -6.18
N ASN A 284 15.50 15.74 -4.94
CA ASN A 284 15.49 16.95 -4.10
C ASN A 284 16.90 17.40 -3.69
N GLN A 285 17.81 16.46 -3.45
CA GLN A 285 19.17 16.79 -3.00
C GLN A 285 20.10 17.24 -4.12
N PHE A 286 20.08 16.56 -5.27
CA PHE A 286 21.09 16.71 -6.31
C PHE A 286 20.59 17.45 -7.57
N VAL A 287 19.28 17.45 -7.84
CA VAL A 287 18.71 18.14 -9.01
C VAL A 287 18.26 19.54 -8.64
N VAL A 288 17.35 19.66 -7.66
CA VAL A 288 16.80 20.98 -7.26
C VAL A 288 17.56 21.61 -6.09
N SER A 289 18.37 20.84 -5.37
CA SER A 289 19.22 21.29 -4.24
C SER A 289 18.45 21.89 -3.06
N HIS A 290 17.18 21.47 -2.87
CA HIS A 290 16.28 21.95 -1.82
C HIS A 290 15.70 20.82 -0.99
N SER A 291 16.59 20.02 -0.36
CA SER A 291 16.18 18.91 0.51
C SER A 291 15.38 19.36 1.74
N GLU A 292 15.56 20.62 2.19
CA GLU A 292 14.83 21.25 3.28
C GLU A 292 13.34 21.41 2.99
N TRP A 293 12.93 21.46 1.71
CA TRP A 293 11.52 21.57 1.32
C TRP A 293 10.76 20.24 1.30
N MET A 294 11.46 19.12 1.42
CA MET A 294 10.84 17.77 1.33
C MET A 294 9.68 17.60 2.31
N GLY A 295 9.81 18.11 3.53
CA GLY A 295 8.75 18.01 4.53
C GLY A 295 7.48 18.77 4.13
N ALA A 296 7.62 20.03 3.71
CA ALA A 296 6.49 20.88 3.29
C ALA A 296 5.84 20.36 2.00
N VAL A 297 6.65 19.98 1.01
CA VAL A 297 6.19 19.38 -0.25
C VAL A 297 5.49 18.05 0.01
N GLY A 298 6.00 17.23 0.94
CA GLY A 298 5.40 15.96 1.35
C GLY A 298 4.04 16.13 2.03
N LEU A 299 3.86 17.20 2.83
CA LEU A 299 2.54 17.52 3.40
C LEU A 299 1.53 17.86 2.31
N VAL A 300 1.91 18.71 1.36
CA VAL A 300 1.05 19.05 0.19
C VAL A 300 0.73 17.80 -0.62
N ALA A 301 1.68 16.91 -0.79
CA ALA A 301 1.51 15.61 -1.46
C ALA A 301 0.46 14.71 -0.80
N SER A 302 0.30 14.78 0.53
CA SER A 302 -0.64 13.93 1.26
C SER A 302 -2.11 14.38 1.14
N ILE A 303 -2.35 15.67 0.89
CA ILE A 303 -3.70 16.25 0.84
C ILE A 303 -4.63 15.54 -0.15
N PRO A 304 -4.23 15.31 -1.43
CA PRO A 304 -5.11 14.65 -2.39
C PRO A 304 -5.52 13.24 -1.97
N GLY A 305 -4.61 12.46 -1.40
CA GLY A 305 -4.89 11.10 -0.97
C GLY A 305 -5.82 10.99 0.24
N ILE A 306 -5.85 12.01 1.10
CA ILE A 306 -6.69 12.05 2.29
C ILE A 306 -8.04 12.69 1.99
N ALA A 307 -8.06 13.84 1.31
CA ALA A 307 -9.27 14.65 1.17
C ALA A 307 -10.14 14.25 -0.05
N PHE A 308 -9.52 13.87 -1.19
CA PHE A 308 -10.25 13.77 -2.45
C PHE A 308 -10.85 12.40 -2.82
N PRO A 309 -10.51 11.28 -2.17
CA PRO A 309 -11.21 10.02 -2.47
C PRO A 309 -12.72 10.08 -2.30
N VAL A 310 -13.23 11.00 -1.48
CA VAL A 310 -14.67 11.24 -1.32
C VAL A 310 -15.38 11.58 -2.64
N PHE A 311 -14.66 12.16 -3.61
CA PHE A 311 -15.21 12.55 -4.91
C PHE A 311 -15.15 11.43 -5.96
N TRP A 312 -14.39 10.34 -5.73
CA TRP A 312 -14.19 9.28 -6.72
C TRP A 312 -15.49 8.65 -7.24
N PRO A 313 -16.50 8.31 -6.40
CA PRO A 313 -17.74 7.74 -6.92
C PRO A 313 -18.47 8.70 -7.84
N LYS A 314 -18.45 10.01 -7.55
CA LYS A 314 -19.06 11.03 -8.41
C LYS A 314 -18.30 11.19 -9.72
N LEU A 315 -16.98 11.27 -9.67
CA LEU A 315 -16.12 11.40 -10.86
C LEU A 315 -16.19 10.17 -11.76
N LYS A 316 -16.26 8.95 -11.18
CA LYS A 316 -16.52 7.74 -11.95
C LYS A 316 -17.87 7.77 -12.66
N LYS A 317 -18.95 8.28 -12.02
CA LYS A 317 -20.26 8.43 -12.67
C LYS A 317 -20.22 9.40 -13.86
N ILE A 318 -19.42 10.46 -13.79
CA ILE A 318 -19.28 11.47 -14.85
C ILE A 318 -18.45 10.95 -16.02
N PHE A 319 -17.25 10.42 -15.74
CA PHE A 319 -16.27 10.02 -16.76
C PHE A 319 -16.35 8.55 -17.16
N GLY A 320 -17.14 7.75 -16.45
CA GLY A 320 -17.14 6.28 -16.58
C GLY A 320 -15.86 5.66 -16.01
N LYS A 321 -15.84 4.33 -15.90
CA LYS A 321 -14.72 3.58 -15.31
C LYS A 321 -13.37 3.87 -15.99
N LYS A 322 -13.30 3.69 -17.32
CA LYS A 322 -12.05 3.91 -18.07
C LYS A 322 -11.67 5.38 -18.10
N GLY A 323 -12.63 6.29 -18.33
CA GLY A 323 -12.40 7.72 -18.31
C GLY A 323 -11.84 8.23 -16.99
N PHE A 324 -12.28 7.68 -15.86
CA PHE A 324 -11.75 7.97 -14.54
C PHE A 324 -10.23 7.70 -14.47
N PHE A 325 -9.80 6.49 -14.86
CA PHE A 325 -8.37 6.15 -14.84
C PHE A 325 -7.57 6.98 -15.83
N HIS A 326 -8.08 7.22 -17.04
CA HIS A 326 -7.40 8.08 -18.02
C HIS A 326 -7.23 9.52 -17.51
N LEU A 327 -8.25 10.10 -16.89
CA LEU A 327 -8.18 11.43 -16.28
C LEU A 327 -7.05 11.51 -15.25
N PHE A 328 -7.01 10.59 -14.31
CA PHE A 328 -6.06 10.65 -13.20
C PHE A 328 -4.63 10.25 -13.60
N LEU A 329 -4.46 9.31 -14.54
CA LEU A 329 -3.15 9.02 -15.11
C LEU A 329 -2.64 10.20 -15.97
N ALA A 330 -3.51 10.89 -16.71
CA ALA A 330 -3.13 12.11 -17.40
C ALA A 330 -2.73 13.25 -16.43
N MET A 331 -3.49 13.44 -15.34
CA MET A 331 -3.10 14.39 -14.29
C MET A 331 -1.74 14.04 -13.67
N PHE A 332 -1.47 12.75 -13.42
CA PHE A 332 -0.16 12.31 -12.98
C PHE A 332 0.94 12.70 -13.96
N ILE A 333 0.75 12.42 -15.26
CA ILE A 333 1.71 12.79 -16.32
C ILE A 333 1.93 14.31 -16.37
N VAL A 334 0.86 15.11 -16.27
CA VAL A 334 0.97 16.58 -16.21
C VAL A 334 1.78 17.02 -14.99
N GLY A 335 1.53 16.44 -13.82
CA GLY A 335 2.29 16.73 -12.61
C GLY A 335 3.77 16.36 -12.73
N GLU A 336 4.10 15.25 -13.43
CA GLU A 336 5.49 14.88 -13.71
C GLU A 336 6.16 15.83 -14.72
N LEU A 337 5.43 16.29 -15.74
CA LEU A 337 5.94 17.31 -16.67
C LEU A 337 6.21 18.63 -15.94
N LEU A 338 5.37 19.03 -14.99
CA LEU A 338 5.65 20.19 -14.13
C LEU A 338 6.86 19.94 -13.22
N THR A 339 7.05 18.73 -12.72
CA THR A 339 8.26 18.33 -11.97
C THR A 339 9.51 18.43 -12.85
N TYR A 340 9.42 18.07 -14.14
CA TYR A 340 10.50 18.28 -15.11
C TYR A 340 10.79 19.76 -15.31
N VAL A 341 9.78 20.63 -15.44
CA VAL A 341 9.98 22.09 -15.55
C VAL A 341 10.68 22.62 -14.30
N TRP A 342 10.31 22.12 -13.11
CA TRP A 342 10.96 22.49 -11.84
C TRP A 342 12.44 22.08 -11.81
N SER A 343 12.81 20.96 -12.46
CA SER A 343 14.20 20.49 -12.54
C SER A 343 15.10 21.31 -13.48
N ARG A 344 14.56 22.32 -14.19
CA ARG A 344 15.33 23.15 -15.14
C ARG A 344 16.01 24.32 -14.44
N GLU A 345 17.21 24.68 -14.93
CA GLU A 345 17.93 25.85 -14.45
C GLU A 345 17.05 27.09 -14.41
N GLY A 346 17.15 27.85 -13.33
CA GLY A 346 16.34 29.05 -13.07
C GLY A 346 14.95 28.80 -12.50
N MET A 347 14.52 27.52 -12.38
CA MET A 347 13.23 27.12 -11.77
C MET A 347 13.39 26.40 -10.43
N HIS A 348 14.61 26.07 -10.00
CA HIS A 348 14.87 25.31 -8.78
C HIS A 348 14.30 26.00 -7.54
N ASP A 349 14.41 27.33 -7.45
CA ASP A 349 13.91 28.14 -6.33
C ASP A 349 12.39 28.39 -6.36
N ALA A 350 11.68 27.87 -7.37
CA ALA A 350 10.25 28.07 -7.53
C ALA A 350 9.45 27.12 -6.65
N LEU A 351 9.41 27.35 -5.33
CA LEU A 351 8.68 26.52 -4.35
C LEU A 351 7.19 26.38 -4.69
N TRP A 352 6.56 27.42 -5.25
CA TRP A 352 5.18 27.37 -5.71
C TRP A 352 4.96 26.32 -6.81
N LEU A 353 5.96 26.15 -7.71
CA LEU A 353 5.92 25.16 -8.78
C LEU A 353 6.05 23.75 -8.20
N ALA A 354 6.94 23.56 -7.19
CA ALA A 354 7.06 22.30 -6.45
C ALA A 354 5.72 21.88 -5.83
N TYR A 355 5.01 22.82 -5.18
CA TYR A 355 3.69 22.54 -4.58
C TYR A 355 2.64 22.17 -5.64
N ILE A 356 2.53 22.92 -6.72
CA ILE A 356 1.54 22.66 -7.78
C ILE A 356 1.85 21.32 -8.47
N ALA A 357 3.11 21.12 -8.87
CA ALA A 357 3.54 19.88 -9.53
C ALA A 357 3.23 18.65 -8.66
N THR A 358 3.63 18.70 -7.40
CA THR A 358 3.43 17.59 -6.45
C THR A 358 1.95 17.36 -6.14
N PHE A 359 1.17 18.41 -5.96
CA PHE A 359 -0.26 18.31 -5.70
C PHE A 359 -0.99 17.62 -6.86
N ILE A 360 -0.79 18.08 -8.10
CA ILE A 360 -1.42 17.51 -9.30
C ILE A 360 -0.96 16.07 -9.51
N LYS A 361 0.34 15.82 -9.41
CA LYS A 361 0.95 14.48 -9.50
C LYS A 361 0.34 13.51 -8.51
N GLN A 362 0.31 13.88 -7.22
CA GLN A 362 -0.21 13.01 -6.18
C GLN A 362 -1.72 12.81 -6.25
N TRP A 363 -2.47 13.81 -6.70
CA TRP A 363 -3.89 13.62 -6.95
C TRP A 363 -4.14 12.58 -8.04
N GLY A 364 -3.42 12.68 -9.15
CA GLY A 364 -3.44 11.68 -10.22
C GLY A 364 -3.05 10.29 -9.72
N LEU A 365 -1.89 10.19 -9.08
CA LEU A 365 -1.34 8.93 -8.57
C LEU A 365 -2.27 8.25 -7.58
N THR A 366 -2.64 8.94 -6.50
CA THR A 366 -3.44 8.35 -5.42
C THR A 366 -4.84 7.97 -5.88
N SER A 367 -5.43 8.72 -6.83
CA SER A 367 -6.73 8.37 -7.38
C SER A 367 -6.67 7.15 -8.28
N ALA A 368 -5.68 7.05 -9.17
CA ALA A 368 -5.53 5.88 -10.04
C ALA A 368 -5.18 4.62 -9.23
N THR A 369 -4.18 4.69 -8.34
CA THR A 369 -3.72 3.54 -7.55
C THR A 369 -4.69 3.16 -6.42
N GLY A 370 -5.40 4.12 -5.85
CA GLY A 370 -6.38 3.87 -4.80
C GLY A 370 -7.68 3.28 -5.35
N PHE A 371 -8.22 3.83 -6.43
CA PHE A 371 -9.50 3.39 -6.96
C PHE A 371 -9.45 2.03 -7.68
N MET A 372 -8.27 1.59 -8.15
CA MET A 372 -8.14 0.26 -8.79
C MET A 372 -8.53 -0.90 -7.86
N TRP A 373 -8.46 -0.72 -6.53
CA TRP A 373 -8.94 -1.70 -5.55
C TRP A 373 -10.45 -1.93 -5.61
N ALA A 374 -11.24 -0.98 -6.13
CA ALA A 374 -12.67 -1.15 -6.37
C ALA A 374 -12.96 -2.17 -7.49
N LEU A 375 -11.99 -2.47 -8.35
CA LEU A 375 -12.13 -3.44 -9.44
C LEU A 375 -11.89 -4.90 -8.98
N VAL A 376 -11.27 -5.11 -7.81
CA VAL A 376 -10.98 -6.47 -7.30
C VAL A 376 -12.25 -7.29 -7.09
N PRO A 377 -13.34 -6.78 -6.48
CA PRO A 377 -14.60 -7.50 -6.38
C PRO A 377 -15.21 -7.91 -7.73
N GLU A 378 -14.99 -7.12 -8.78
CA GLU A 378 -15.50 -7.41 -10.13
C GLU A 378 -14.81 -8.64 -10.75
N VAL A 379 -13.48 -8.75 -10.60
CA VAL A 379 -12.74 -9.91 -11.11
C VAL A 379 -13.03 -11.17 -10.29
N ILE A 380 -13.36 -11.02 -8.99
CA ILE A 380 -13.84 -12.12 -8.15
C ILE A 380 -15.19 -12.62 -8.65
N ALA A 381 -16.14 -11.72 -8.91
CA ALA A 381 -17.46 -12.08 -9.43
C ALA A 381 -17.37 -12.73 -10.82
N TYR A 382 -16.49 -12.22 -11.70
CA TYR A 382 -16.24 -12.82 -13.01
C TYR A 382 -15.65 -14.23 -12.89
N GLY A 383 -14.67 -14.44 -12.01
CA GLY A 383 -14.09 -15.75 -11.72
C GLY A 383 -15.13 -16.74 -11.18
N GLU A 384 -15.99 -16.28 -10.24
CA GLU A 384 -17.10 -17.08 -9.70
C GLU A 384 -18.08 -17.52 -10.81
N LEU A 385 -18.46 -16.61 -11.70
CA LEU A 385 -19.34 -16.93 -12.83
C LEU A 385 -18.73 -17.97 -13.79
N LYS A 386 -17.41 -17.92 -14.04
CA LYS A 386 -16.72 -18.79 -14.97
C LYS A 386 -16.35 -20.15 -14.39
N SER A 387 -15.98 -20.21 -13.12
CA SER A 387 -15.47 -21.43 -12.47
C SER A 387 -16.51 -22.13 -11.59
N GLY A 388 -17.61 -21.46 -11.26
CA GLY A 388 -18.56 -21.91 -10.24
C GLY A 388 -18.01 -21.87 -8.81
N LYS A 389 -16.75 -21.45 -8.62
CA LYS A 389 -16.07 -21.36 -7.34
C LYS A 389 -15.84 -19.90 -6.94
N ARG A 390 -16.04 -19.59 -5.66
CA ARG A 390 -15.74 -18.26 -5.14
C ARG A 390 -14.35 -18.23 -4.51
N ASN A 391 -13.33 -17.97 -5.34
CA ASN A 391 -11.92 -17.98 -4.99
C ASN A 391 -11.42 -16.58 -4.54
N ALA A 392 -12.16 -15.88 -3.66
CA ALA A 392 -11.87 -14.48 -3.33
C ALA A 392 -10.51 -14.30 -2.66
N ALA A 393 -10.11 -15.19 -1.74
CA ALA A 393 -8.82 -15.09 -1.08
C ALA A 393 -7.66 -15.47 -2.00
N ILE A 394 -7.85 -16.45 -2.91
CA ILE A 394 -6.85 -16.78 -3.94
C ILE A 394 -6.65 -15.59 -4.88
N ILE A 395 -7.72 -14.94 -5.34
CA ILE A 395 -7.65 -13.78 -6.23
C ILE A 395 -6.94 -12.61 -5.51
N ASN A 396 -7.24 -12.36 -4.25
CA ASN A 396 -6.53 -11.33 -3.47
C ASN A 396 -5.05 -11.68 -3.26
N ALA A 397 -4.70 -12.95 -3.07
CA ALA A 397 -3.31 -13.40 -3.01
C ALA A 397 -2.58 -13.16 -4.36
N ILE A 398 -3.23 -13.43 -5.49
CA ILE A 398 -2.71 -13.12 -6.82
C ILE A 398 -2.50 -11.61 -6.99
N MET A 399 -3.47 -10.77 -6.59
CA MET A 399 -3.33 -9.32 -6.65
C MET A 399 -2.18 -8.83 -5.75
N GLY A 400 -2.02 -9.42 -4.56
CA GLY A 400 -0.88 -9.18 -3.68
C GLY A 400 0.46 -9.55 -4.31
N LEU A 401 0.52 -10.62 -5.10
CA LEU A 401 1.73 -10.99 -5.85
C LEU A 401 2.10 -9.93 -6.90
N PHE A 402 1.15 -9.48 -7.71
CA PHE A 402 1.38 -8.40 -8.68
C PHE A 402 1.84 -7.11 -8.00
N PHE A 403 1.24 -6.75 -6.87
CA PHE A 403 1.68 -5.63 -6.02
C PHE A 403 3.14 -5.79 -5.59
N LYS A 404 3.52 -6.96 -5.04
CA LYS A 404 4.88 -7.22 -4.55
C LYS A 404 5.92 -7.21 -5.68
N ILE A 405 5.57 -7.70 -6.87
CA ILE A 405 6.43 -7.61 -8.05
C ILE A 405 6.65 -6.14 -8.43
N GLY A 406 5.59 -5.35 -8.52
CA GLY A 406 5.68 -3.92 -8.82
C GLY A 406 6.53 -3.16 -7.80
N PHE A 407 6.32 -3.41 -6.50
CA PHE A 407 7.12 -2.87 -5.42
C PHE A 407 8.62 -3.20 -5.57
N THR A 408 8.94 -4.46 -5.90
CA THR A 408 10.33 -4.93 -6.03
C THR A 408 11.02 -4.27 -7.23
N ILE A 409 10.34 -4.24 -8.37
CA ILE A 409 10.83 -3.57 -9.59
C ILE A 409 11.04 -2.08 -9.32
N GLY A 410 10.05 -1.41 -8.72
CA GLY A 410 10.09 0.02 -8.41
C GLY A 410 11.13 0.41 -7.35
N GLY A 411 11.50 -0.50 -6.46
CA GLY A 411 12.54 -0.25 -5.47
C GLY A 411 13.97 -0.52 -5.95
N ALA A 412 14.17 -1.55 -6.79
CA ALA A 412 15.49 -2.02 -7.17
C ALA A 412 16.01 -1.38 -8.47
N ILE A 413 15.18 -1.33 -9.52
CA ILE A 413 15.62 -0.85 -10.84
C ILE A 413 16.07 0.61 -10.83
N PRO A 414 15.42 1.55 -10.11
CA PRO A 414 15.90 2.93 -10.04
C PRO A 414 17.35 3.05 -9.59
N LEU A 415 17.71 2.35 -8.52
CA LEU A 415 19.08 2.39 -7.98
C LEU A 415 20.10 1.80 -8.95
N TRP A 416 19.74 0.72 -9.64
CA TRP A 416 20.60 0.16 -10.69
C TRP A 416 20.78 1.14 -11.87
N LEU A 417 19.71 1.83 -12.28
CA LEU A 417 19.80 2.84 -13.33
C LEU A 417 20.70 4.02 -12.91
N LEU A 418 20.57 4.51 -11.67
CA LEU A 418 21.47 5.56 -11.16
C LEU A 418 22.94 5.12 -11.23
N ALA A 419 23.25 3.88 -10.87
CA ALA A 419 24.61 3.32 -10.99
C ALA A 419 25.10 3.30 -12.45
N VAL A 420 24.23 2.91 -13.41
CA VAL A 420 24.56 2.92 -14.85
C VAL A 420 24.83 4.34 -15.36
N TYR A 421 24.13 5.34 -14.86
CA TYR A 421 24.37 6.75 -15.18
C TYR A 421 25.59 7.36 -14.44
N GLY A 422 26.31 6.56 -13.65
CA GLY A 422 27.53 6.96 -12.96
C GLY A 422 27.27 7.82 -11.71
N PHE A 423 26.17 7.57 -11.01
CA PHE A 423 25.90 8.22 -9.72
C PHE A 423 27.03 7.91 -8.72
N ASN A 424 27.61 8.95 -8.13
CA ASN A 424 28.69 8.85 -7.15
C ASN A 424 28.14 8.92 -5.72
N GLU A 425 28.16 7.79 -5.01
CA GLU A 425 27.65 7.68 -3.64
C GLU A 425 28.45 8.52 -2.63
N SER A 426 29.75 8.73 -2.87
CA SER A 426 30.65 9.50 -1.99
C SER A 426 30.82 10.96 -2.37
N GLY A 427 30.27 11.39 -3.49
CA GLY A 427 30.47 12.74 -4.06
C GLY A 427 29.39 13.72 -3.64
N ALA A 428 29.80 14.89 -3.13
CA ALA A 428 28.90 16.03 -2.90
C ALA A 428 28.37 16.61 -4.21
N MET A 429 29.12 16.51 -5.31
CA MET A 429 28.74 16.94 -6.66
C MET A 429 28.59 15.74 -7.58
N GLN A 430 27.50 15.72 -8.33
CA GLN A 430 27.20 14.68 -9.31
C GLN A 430 27.60 15.12 -10.72
N SER A 431 27.95 14.15 -11.59
CA SER A 431 28.18 14.44 -13.00
C SER A 431 26.87 14.82 -13.71
N ALA A 432 26.97 15.54 -14.85
CA ALA A 432 25.79 15.85 -15.67
C ALA A 432 25.03 14.57 -16.06
N SER A 433 25.72 13.48 -16.40
CA SER A 433 25.11 12.19 -16.70
C SER A 433 24.35 11.62 -15.51
N ALA A 434 24.87 11.74 -14.28
CA ALA A 434 24.18 11.27 -13.08
C ALA A 434 22.91 12.09 -12.79
N ILE A 435 22.96 13.41 -13.00
CA ILE A 435 21.79 14.30 -12.88
C ILE A 435 20.72 13.93 -13.92
N ASP A 436 21.12 13.72 -15.18
CA ASP A 436 20.20 13.24 -16.22
C ASP A 436 19.60 11.88 -15.87
N GLY A 437 20.39 10.99 -15.28
CA GLY A 437 19.93 9.69 -14.77
C GLY A 437 18.87 9.82 -13.66
N ILE A 438 19.03 10.77 -12.74
CA ILE A 438 18.06 11.05 -11.70
C ILE A 438 16.77 11.58 -12.34
N ILE A 439 16.84 12.55 -13.27
CA ILE A 439 15.66 13.10 -13.95
C ILE A 439 14.96 12.04 -14.80
N MET A 440 15.72 11.20 -15.53
CA MET A 440 15.17 10.11 -16.32
C MET A 440 14.35 9.15 -15.43
N THR A 441 14.91 8.80 -14.29
CA THR A 441 14.32 7.84 -13.36
C THR A 441 13.18 8.43 -12.55
N ALA A 442 13.27 9.70 -12.16
CA ALA A 442 12.23 10.37 -11.35
C ALA A 442 11.01 10.82 -12.17
N VAL A 443 11.19 11.14 -13.46
CA VAL A 443 10.17 11.80 -14.29
C VAL A 443 9.81 10.96 -15.51
N TRP A 444 10.76 10.69 -16.40
CA TRP A 444 10.44 10.13 -17.73
C TRP A 444 9.99 8.68 -17.68
N ILE A 445 10.62 7.84 -16.86
CA ILE A 445 10.22 6.43 -16.69
C ILE A 445 8.83 6.32 -16.05
N PRO A 446 8.49 7.04 -14.95
CA PRO A 446 7.14 7.08 -14.42
C PRO A 446 6.09 7.54 -15.44
N ILE A 447 6.39 8.56 -16.27
CA ILE A 447 5.49 8.98 -17.36
C ILE A 447 5.25 7.85 -18.36
N ALA A 448 6.31 7.17 -18.81
CA ALA A 448 6.19 6.05 -19.76
C ALA A 448 5.36 4.90 -19.17
N LEU A 449 5.60 4.54 -17.92
CA LEU A 449 4.85 3.48 -17.21
C LEU A 449 3.38 3.87 -17.00
N ALA A 450 3.09 5.14 -16.70
CA ALA A 450 1.73 5.64 -16.60
C ALA A 450 1.02 5.60 -17.96
N ALA A 451 1.70 5.97 -19.06
CA ALA A 451 1.16 5.88 -20.41
C ALA A 451 0.85 4.42 -20.80
N ILE A 452 1.73 3.46 -20.48
CA ILE A 452 1.47 2.03 -20.67
C ILE A 452 0.27 1.59 -19.82
N SER A 453 0.14 2.09 -18.59
CA SER A 453 -1.00 1.81 -17.72
C SER A 453 -2.32 2.30 -18.31
N MET A 454 -2.33 3.44 -19.02
CA MET A 454 -3.50 3.94 -19.76
C MET A 454 -3.91 2.96 -20.87
N VAL A 455 -2.94 2.38 -21.58
CA VAL A 455 -3.22 1.37 -22.62
C VAL A 455 -3.79 0.09 -22.00
N ILE A 456 -3.24 -0.37 -20.89
CA ILE A 456 -3.71 -1.58 -20.20
C ILE A 456 -5.13 -1.42 -19.68
N ILE A 457 -5.46 -0.29 -19.04
CA ILE A 457 -6.83 -0.09 -18.54
C ILE A 457 -7.84 0.06 -19.70
N GLN A 458 -7.40 0.53 -20.86
CA GLN A 458 -8.27 0.61 -22.05
C GLN A 458 -8.74 -0.76 -22.53
N VAL A 459 -7.90 -1.80 -22.40
CA VAL A 459 -8.27 -3.18 -22.78
C VAL A 459 -8.99 -3.96 -21.69
N TYR A 460 -9.19 -3.36 -20.50
CA TYR A 460 -9.95 -3.99 -19.42
C TYR A 460 -11.39 -4.27 -19.84
N PRO A 461 -11.85 -5.55 -19.79
CA PRO A 461 -13.07 -5.95 -20.46
C PRO A 461 -14.36 -5.70 -19.67
N ILE A 462 -14.28 -5.51 -18.34
CA ILE A 462 -15.47 -5.37 -17.49
C ILE A 462 -15.90 -3.90 -17.40
N SER A 463 -16.97 -3.55 -18.14
CA SER A 463 -17.69 -2.27 -17.98
C SER A 463 -18.68 -2.32 -16.83
N ASP A 464 -19.23 -1.16 -16.42
CA ASP A 464 -20.26 -1.10 -15.36
C ASP A 464 -21.53 -1.89 -15.74
N LYS A 465 -21.89 -1.93 -17.03
CA LYS A 465 -22.97 -2.78 -17.52
C LYS A 465 -22.66 -4.27 -17.37
N HIS A 466 -21.43 -4.69 -17.71
CA HIS A 466 -20.99 -6.08 -17.53
C HIS A 466 -21.01 -6.51 -16.06
N VAL A 467 -20.69 -5.63 -15.12
CA VAL A 467 -20.80 -5.95 -13.68
C VAL A 467 -22.24 -6.29 -13.31
N THR A 468 -23.20 -5.51 -13.77
CA THR A 468 -24.62 -5.76 -13.54
C THR A 468 -25.07 -7.08 -14.14
N ASP A 469 -24.65 -7.37 -15.37
CA ASP A 469 -24.97 -8.62 -16.07
C ASP A 469 -24.36 -9.85 -15.38
N ILE A 470 -23.09 -9.77 -14.95
CA ILE A 470 -22.40 -10.83 -14.18
C ILE A 470 -23.19 -11.12 -12.90
N ASN A 471 -23.54 -10.08 -12.15
CA ASN A 471 -24.27 -10.23 -10.90
C ASN A 471 -25.65 -10.88 -11.14
N ARG A 472 -26.38 -10.46 -12.20
CA ARG A 472 -27.67 -11.06 -12.56
C ARG A 472 -27.52 -12.55 -12.90
N GLN A 473 -26.52 -12.93 -13.71
CA GLN A 473 -26.27 -14.33 -14.05
C GLN A 473 -25.90 -15.16 -12.83
N LEU A 474 -25.09 -14.62 -11.91
CA LEU A 474 -24.79 -15.29 -10.65
C LEU A 474 -26.03 -15.50 -9.78
N ASP A 475 -26.98 -14.56 -9.80
CA ASP A 475 -28.24 -14.71 -9.10
C ASP A 475 -29.14 -15.79 -9.72
N GLU A 476 -29.14 -15.93 -11.06
CA GLU A 476 -29.89 -16.97 -11.77
C GLU A 476 -29.34 -18.37 -11.51
N ILE A 477 -28.01 -18.54 -11.43
CA ILE A 477 -27.35 -19.85 -11.18
C ILE A 477 -27.61 -20.34 -9.73
N ARG A 478 -27.88 -19.44 -8.80
CA ARG A 478 -28.09 -19.76 -7.38
C ARG A 478 -29.58 -20.04 -7.02
N VAL A 479 -30.47 -19.97 -8.00
CA VAL A 479 -31.89 -20.35 -7.88
C VAL A 479 -32.02 -21.84 -8.17
#